data_ca3f2bb4b5f04d35a1084fd96231ad49
#
_entry.id   ca3f2bb4b5f04d35a1084fd96231ad49
#
_cell.length_a   1.000
_cell.length_b   1.000
_cell.length_c   1.000
_cell.angle_alpha   90.00
_cell.angle_beta   90.00
_cell.angle_gamma   90.00
#
_symmetry.space_group_name_H-M   'P 1'
#
loop_
_entity.id
_entity.type
_entity.pdbx_description
1 polymer ?
#
loop_
_entity_poly.entity_id
_entity_poly.type
_entity_poly.pdbx_seq_one_letter_code
_entity_poly.pdbx_strand_id
1 'polypeptide(L)'
;MAKLFRVISFSEELHGKRALRLLREIRSTQENLAESFESETRVAGVAYDKFIRYAEEAKDRPASLYFSQSKDVEEIHAKLYKEAMDHVLEERQTTYYVCDLCGYVSDGVLPEKCPVCGAGKERFVSFE
;
A
#
# COMPACT_ATOMS: atom_id res chain seq x y z
N MET A 1 -20.40 -16.33 13.31
CA MET A 1 -19.12 -15.73 13.81
C MET A 1 -18.58 -14.68 12.83
N ALA A 2 -18.32 -14.99 11.55
CA ALA A 2 -17.78 -14.01 10.57
C ALA A 2 -18.58 -12.69 10.43
N LYS A 3 -19.93 -12.75 10.54
CA LYS A 3 -20.79 -11.54 10.51
C LYS A 3 -20.51 -10.62 11.70
N LEU A 4 -20.35 -11.16 12.91
CA LEU A 4 -20.04 -10.38 14.10
C LEU A 4 -18.69 -9.65 13.95
N PHE A 5 -17.64 -10.36 13.49
CA PHE A 5 -16.34 -9.75 13.28
C PHE A 5 -16.39 -8.58 12.27
N ARG A 6 -17.12 -8.72 11.17
CA ARG A 6 -17.32 -7.59 10.21
C ARG A 6 -18.03 -6.40 10.84
N VAL A 7 -19.06 -6.63 11.65
CA VAL A 7 -19.80 -5.57 12.35
C VAL A 7 -18.89 -4.84 13.34
N ILE A 8 -18.13 -5.60 14.15
CA ILE A 8 -17.20 -5.00 15.11
C ILE A 8 -16.07 -4.26 14.38
N SER A 9 -15.48 -4.83 13.33
CA SER A 9 -14.45 -4.16 12.51
C SER A 9 -14.95 -2.81 11.98
N PHE A 10 -16.17 -2.73 11.47
CA PHE A 10 -16.76 -1.47 11.03
C PHE A 10 -16.95 -0.48 12.20
N SER A 11 -17.37 -0.97 13.36
CA SER A 11 -17.50 -0.13 14.57
C SER A 11 -16.15 0.47 14.98
N GLU A 12 -15.10 -0.34 15.01
CA GLU A 12 -13.75 0.11 15.37
C GLU A 12 -13.17 1.08 14.34
N GLU A 13 -13.46 0.88 13.05
CA GLU A 13 -13.11 1.86 12.01
C GLU A 13 -13.72 3.24 12.29
N LEU A 14 -14.98 3.30 12.72
CA LEU A 14 -15.64 4.56 13.09
C LEU A 14 -14.99 5.21 14.32
N HIS A 15 -14.61 4.41 15.31
CA HIS A 15 -13.85 4.90 16.48
C HIS A 15 -12.50 5.51 16.06
N GLY A 16 -11.72 4.81 15.23
CA GLY A 16 -10.46 5.29 14.70
C GLY A 16 -10.60 6.60 13.91
N LYS A 17 -11.55 6.66 12.96
CA LYS A 17 -11.85 7.87 12.20
C LYS A 17 -12.23 9.05 13.09
N ARG A 18 -13.02 8.83 14.15
CA ARG A 18 -13.40 9.86 15.10
C ARG A 18 -12.21 10.35 15.92
N ALA A 19 -11.36 9.45 16.37
CA ALA A 19 -10.14 9.81 17.11
C ALA A 19 -9.19 10.65 16.24
N LEU A 20 -8.93 10.25 15.00
CA LEU A 20 -8.08 11.00 14.06
C LEU A 20 -8.61 12.43 13.81
N ARG A 21 -9.94 12.61 13.70
CA ARG A 21 -10.54 13.94 13.57
C ARG A 21 -10.32 14.79 14.81
N LEU A 22 -10.47 14.22 16.01
CA LEU A 22 -10.26 14.92 17.28
C LEU A 22 -8.80 15.34 17.47
N LEU A 23 -7.87 14.50 17.03
CA LEU A 23 -6.44 14.78 17.04
C LEU A 23 -6.01 15.75 15.93
N ARG A 24 -6.92 16.11 15.00
CA ARG A 24 -6.63 16.93 13.81
C ARG A 24 -5.57 16.30 12.89
N GLU A 25 -5.52 14.98 12.86
CA GLU A 25 -4.62 14.22 11.99
C GLU A 25 -5.19 13.99 10.57
N ILE A 26 -6.48 14.30 10.35
CA ILE A 26 -7.06 14.34 8.99
C ILE A 26 -6.84 15.75 8.45
N ARG A 27 -5.87 15.86 7.57
CA ARG A 27 -5.40 17.12 6.98
C ARG A 27 -5.96 17.31 5.55
N SER A 28 -5.45 18.30 4.83
CA SER A 28 -5.77 18.50 3.41
C SER A 28 -5.28 17.32 2.55
N THR A 29 -5.83 17.16 1.35
CA THR A 29 -5.39 16.13 0.41
C THR A 29 -3.90 16.24 0.11
N GLN A 30 -3.37 17.45 -0.11
CA GLN A 30 -1.95 17.68 -0.37
C GLN A 30 -1.06 17.24 0.80
N GLU A 31 -1.43 17.62 2.03
CA GLU A 31 -0.68 17.23 3.23
C GLU A 31 -0.71 15.69 3.43
N ASN A 32 -1.87 15.07 3.21
CA ASN A 32 -2.00 13.62 3.35
C ASN A 32 -1.20 12.86 2.28
N LEU A 33 -1.18 13.34 1.02
CA LEU A 33 -0.36 12.77 -0.03
C LEU A 33 1.14 12.89 0.27
N ALA A 34 1.58 14.06 0.76
CA ALA A 34 2.97 14.29 1.13
C ALA A 34 3.41 13.37 2.28
N GLU A 35 2.61 13.25 3.32
CA GLU A 35 2.89 12.36 4.45
C GLU A 35 2.89 10.89 4.03
N SER A 36 1.96 10.47 3.18
CA SER A 36 1.94 9.12 2.64
C SER A 36 3.20 8.83 1.81
N PHE A 37 3.58 9.74 0.91
CA PHE A 37 4.82 9.60 0.13
C PHE A 37 6.06 9.47 1.02
N GLU A 38 6.21 10.32 2.04
CA GLU A 38 7.33 10.26 2.99
C GLU A 38 7.33 8.95 3.79
N SER A 39 6.15 8.49 4.21
CA SER A 39 6.00 7.24 4.96
C SER A 39 6.44 6.04 4.13
N GLU A 40 5.92 5.89 2.90
CA GLU A 40 6.28 4.77 2.01
C GLU A 40 7.78 4.79 1.66
N THR A 41 8.32 5.97 1.34
CA THR A 41 9.75 6.12 1.03
C THR A 41 10.63 5.70 2.21
N ARG A 42 10.27 6.09 3.44
CA ARG A 42 11.01 5.73 4.65
C ARG A 42 10.89 4.25 4.97
N VAL A 43 9.68 3.68 4.81
CA VAL A 43 9.44 2.26 5.08
C VAL A 43 10.21 1.40 4.08
N ALA A 44 10.11 1.70 2.78
CA ALA A 44 10.85 0.98 1.75
C ALA A 44 12.38 1.06 1.94
N GLY A 45 12.91 2.30 2.13
CA GLY A 45 14.36 2.51 2.14
C GLY A 45 15.06 2.24 3.49
N VAL A 46 14.34 2.21 4.61
CA VAL A 46 14.96 2.05 5.94
C VAL A 46 14.46 0.81 6.66
N ALA A 47 13.13 0.63 6.76
CA ALA A 47 12.59 -0.46 7.55
C ALA A 47 12.79 -1.81 6.85
N TYR A 48 12.46 -1.91 5.56
CA TYR A 48 12.60 -3.16 4.83
C TYR A 48 14.05 -3.55 4.60
N ASP A 49 14.98 -2.62 4.36
CA ASP A 49 16.42 -2.95 4.28
C ASP A 49 16.93 -3.60 5.57
N LYS A 50 16.43 -3.12 6.71
CA LYS A 50 16.76 -3.70 8.01
C LYS A 50 16.14 -5.09 8.19
N PHE A 51 14.88 -5.28 7.80
CA PHE A 51 14.18 -6.56 7.92
C PHE A 51 14.77 -7.62 6.99
N ILE A 52 15.11 -7.26 5.75
CA ILE A 52 15.79 -8.14 4.79
C ILE A 52 17.12 -8.62 5.38
N ARG A 53 17.94 -7.69 5.88
CA ARG A 53 19.22 -8.04 6.50
C ARG A 53 19.05 -9.01 7.67
N TYR A 54 18.09 -8.77 8.56
CA TYR A 54 17.82 -9.67 9.70
C TYR A 54 17.36 -11.06 9.25
N ALA A 55 16.52 -11.13 8.21
CA ALA A 55 16.10 -12.40 7.64
C ALA A 55 17.25 -13.17 7.01
N GLU A 56 18.18 -12.47 6.33
CA GLU A 56 19.40 -13.06 5.75
C GLU A 56 20.35 -13.57 6.84
N GLU A 57 20.60 -12.79 7.88
CA GLU A 57 21.41 -13.19 9.05
C GLU A 57 20.83 -14.42 9.74
N ALA A 58 19.49 -14.49 9.83
CA ALA A 58 18.76 -15.65 10.37
C ALA A 58 18.69 -16.84 9.37
N LYS A 59 19.15 -16.66 8.13
CA LYS A 59 19.00 -17.63 7.02
C LYS A 59 17.55 -18.02 6.73
N ASP A 60 16.60 -17.10 7.02
CA ASP A 60 15.19 -17.27 6.72
C ASP A 60 14.86 -16.75 5.32
N ARG A 61 15.02 -17.63 4.32
CA ARG A 61 14.77 -17.30 2.91
C ARG A 61 13.31 -16.88 2.62
N PRO A 62 12.28 -17.53 3.18
CA PRO A 62 10.90 -17.09 3.01
C PRO A 62 10.68 -15.66 3.53
N ALA A 63 11.18 -15.32 4.72
CA ALA A 63 11.07 -13.98 5.26
C ALA A 63 11.85 -12.94 4.41
N SER A 64 13.07 -13.28 3.98
CA SER A 64 13.87 -12.41 3.09
C SER A 64 13.13 -12.12 1.78
N LEU A 65 12.54 -13.13 1.13
CA LEU A 65 11.75 -12.96 -0.08
C LEU A 65 10.50 -12.09 0.17
N TYR A 66 9.77 -12.36 1.25
CA TYR A 66 8.59 -11.59 1.62
C TYR A 66 8.92 -10.10 1.80
N PHE A 67 9.95 -9.79 2.58
CA PHE A 67 10.35 -8.40 2.82
C PHE A 67 10.87 -7.70 1.56
N SER A 68 11.58 -8.43 0.68
CA SER A 68 12.01 -7.88 -0.62
C SER A 68 10.83 -7.52 -1.51
N GLN A 69 9.84 -8.41 -1.63
CA GLN A 69 8.62 -8.12 -2.40
C GLN A 69 7.81 -6.98 -1.78
N SER A 70 7.70 -6.92 -0.45
CA SER A 70 7.03 -5.82 0.23
C SER A 70 7.74 -4.49 -0.05
N LYS A 71 9.08 -4.45 0.03
CA LYS A 71 9.85 -3.26 -0.33
C LYS A 71 9.55 -2.77 -1.75
N ASP A 72 9.55 -3.68 -2.74
CA ASP A 72 9.24 -3.34 -4.13
C ASP A 72 7.83 -2.74 -4.27
N VAL A 73 6.86 -3.23 -3.49
CA VAL A 73 5.49 -2.71 -3.47
C VAL A 73 5.43 -1.30 -2.88
N GLU A 74 6.09 -1.05 -1.73
CA GLU A 74 6.09 0.28 -1.11
C GLU A 74 6.81 1.34 -1.98
N GLU A 75 7.86 0.94 -2.72
CA GLU A 75 8.49 1.82 -3.70
C GLU A 75 7.53 2.23 -4.83
N ILE A 76 6.63 1.33 -5.23
CA ILE A 76 5.59 1.61 -6.23
C ILE A 76 4.51 2.51 -5.63
N HIS A 77 4.07 2.26 -4.40
CA HIS A 77 3.13 3.13 -3.70
C HIS A 77 3.68 4.55 -3.57
N ALA A 78 4.95 4.71 -3.19
CA ALA A 78 5.61 6.02 -3.13
C ALA A 78 5.56 6.75 -4.50
N LYS A 79 5.80 6.05 -5.61
CA LYS A 79 5.69 6.64 -6.96
C LYS A 79 4.27 7.11 -7.26
N LEU A 80 3.25 6.30 -6.94
CA LEU A 80 1.85 6.65 -7.15
C LEU A 80 1.45 7.88 -6.34
N TYR A 81 1.88 7.98 -5.07
CA TYR A 81 1.67 9.18 -4.25
C TYR A 81 2.38 10.41 -4.84
N LYS A 82 3.61 10.24 -5.34
CA LYS A 82 4.35 11.32 -6.00
C LYS A 82 3.62 11.83 -7.24
N GLU A 83 3.16 10.92 -8.10
CA GLU A 83 2.37 11.26 -9.30
C GLU A 83 1.07 11.96 -8.92
N ALA A 84 0.35 11.48 -7.90
CA ALA A 84 -0.87 12.12 -7.41
C ALA A 84 -0.62 13.53 -6.88
N MET A 85 0.53 13.78 -6.21
CA MET A 85 0.92 15.13 -5.76
C MET A 85 1.18 16.07 -6.94
N ASP A 86 1.84 15.59 -7.99
CA ASP A 86 2.17 16.38 -9.18
C ASP A 86 0.90 16.73 -10.00
N HIS A 87 -0.18 15.95 -9.87
CA HIS A 87 -1.44 16.09 -10.62
C HIS A 87 -2.68 16.34 -9.74
N VAL A 88 -2.49 16.85 -8.54
CA VAL A 88 -3.56 17.02 -7.54
C VAL A 88 -4.77 17.83 -8.02
N LEU A 89 -4.58 18.69 -9.03
CA LEU A 89 -5.64 19.51 -9.64
C LEU A 89 -6.27 18.84 -10.87
N GLU A 90 -5.76 17.70 -11.31
CA GLU A 90 -6.27 16.94 -12.45
C GLU A 90 -7.10 15.76 -11.93
N GLU A 91 -8.41 15.77 -12.19
CA GLU A 91 -9.24 14.57 -11.99
C GLU A 91 -8.85 13.51 -13.03
N ARG A 92 -7.81 12.70 -12.72
CA ARG A 92 -7.47 11.54 -13.55
C ARG A 92 -8.52 10.45 -13.33
N GLN A 93 -9.31 10.21 -14.36
CA GLN A 93 -10.18 9.04 -14.40
C GLN A 93 -9.35 7.84 -14.85
N THR A 94 -8.94 7.01 -13.91
CA THR A 94 -8.17 5.79 -14.18
C THR A 94 -8.73 4.64 -13.34
N THR A 95 -8.54 3.42 -13.82
CA THR A 95 -8.83 2.23 -13.04
C THR A 95 -7.54 1.73 -12.42
N TYR A 96 -7.52 1.56 -11.10
CA TYR A 96 -6.41 0.90 -10.42
C TYR A 96 -6.66 -0.59 -10.31
N TYR A 97 -5.60 -1.38 -10.48
CA TYR A 97 -5.62 -2.83 -10.33
C TYR A 97 -4.66 -3.23 -9.21
N VAL A 98 -5.18 -3.88 -8.17
CA VAL A 98 -4.40 -4.27 -6.98
C VAL A 98 -4.24 -5.78 -6.95
N CYS A 99 -3.01 -6.26 -6.93
CA CYS A 99 -2.71 -7.67 -6.74
C CYS A 99 -3.06 -8.07 -5.30
N ASP A 100 -4.03 -8.99 -5.13
CA ASP A 100 -4.51 -9.41 -3.81
C ASP A 100 -3.53 -10.35 -3.06
N LEU A 101 -2.39 -10.70 -3.69
CA LEU A 101 -1.35 -11.51 -3.08
C LEU A 101 -0.24 -10.66 -2.42
N CYS A 102 0.25 -9.61 -3.09
CA CYS A 102 1.39 -8.81 -2.60
C CYS A 102 1.10 -7.32 -2.43
N GLY A 103 -0.07 -6.82 -2.85
CA GLY A 103 -0.44 -5.41 -2.75
C GLY A 103 0.07 -4.52 -3.89
N TYR A 104 0.81 -5.05 -4.89
CA TYR A 104 1.23 -4.26 -6.06
C TYR A 104 0.03 -3.56 -6.70
N VAL A 105 0.19 -2.27 -7.02
CA VAL A 105 -0.82 -1.45 -7.69
C VAL A 105 -0.37 -1.09 -9.09
N SER A 106 -1.25 -1.31 -10.07
CA SER A 106 -1.08 -0.87 -11.46
C SER A 106 -2.10 0.21 -11.79
N ASP A 107 -1.66 1.30 -12.40
CA ASP A 107 -2.50 2.41 -12.86
C ASP A 107 -2.88 2.21 -14.34
N GLY A 108 -4.17 2.15 -14.60
CA GLY A 108 -4.76 2.12 -15.95
C GLY A 108 -4.61 0.83 -16.74
N VAL A 109 -3.72 -0.07 -16.35
CA VAL A 109 -3.44 -1.31 -17.12
C VAL A 109 -3.52 -2.54 -16.22
N LEU A 110 -4.35 -3.53 -16.61
CA LEU A 110 -4.37 -4.83 -15.95
C LEU A 110 -3.20 -5.69 -16.44
N PRO A 111 -2.21 -6.02 -15.59
CA PRO A 111 -1.09 -6.86 -16.00
C PRO A 111 -1.51 -8.32 -16.23
N GLU A 112 -0.93 -9.01 -17.20
CA GLU A 112 -1.10 -10.47 -17.36
C GLU A 112 -0.46 -11.24 -16.19
N LYS A 113 0.62 -10.70 -15.63
CA LYS A 113 1.29 -11.22 -14.43
C LYS A 113 1.76 -10.08 -13.54
N CYS A 114 1.65 -10.25 -12.25
CA CYS A 114 2.19 -9.30 -11.29
C CYS A 114 3.73 -9.22 -11.42
N PRO A 115 4.30 -8.01 -11.65
CA PRO A 115 5.76 -7.87 -11.83
C PRO A 115 6.55 -8.13 -10.54
N VAL A 116 5.90 -8.05 -9.36
CA VAL A 116 6.54 -8.27 -8.07
C VAL A 116 6.51 -9.73 -7.64
N CYS A 117 5.32 -10.37 -7.63
CA CYS A 117 5.18 -11.73 -7.10
C CYS A 117 4.91 -12.81 -8.16
N GLY A 118 4.71 -12.43 -9.43
CA GLY A 118 4.44 -13.35 -10.52
C GLY A 118 3.02 -13.92 -10.59
N ALA A 119 2.10 -13.47 -9.71
CA ALA A 119 0.69 -13.89 -9.71
C ALA A 119 0.02 -13.54 -11.04
N GLY A 120 -0.90 -14.40 -11.52
CA GLY A 120 -1.66 -14.16 -12.74
C GLY A 120 -2.70 -13.05 -12.60
N LYS A 121 -3.22 -12.59 -13.73
CA LYS A 121 -4.19 -11.49 -13.79
C LYS A 121 -5.48 -11.70 -12.98
N GLU A 122 -5.86 -12.96 -12.77
CA GLU A 122 -7.02 -13.35 -11.98
C GLU A 122 -6.89 -12.99 -10.49
N ARG A 123 -5.68 -12.59 -10.05
CA ARG A 123 -5.36 -12.13 -8.70
C ARG A 123 -5.43 -10.62 -8.55
N PHE A 124 -5.93 -9.92 -9.55
CA PHE A 124 -6.09 -8.47 -9.48
C PHE A 124 -7.54 -8.07 -9.21
N VAL A 125 -7.72 -7.14 -8.28
CA VAL A 125 -8.99 -6.48 -7.96
C VAL A 125 -8.96 -5.08 -8.57
N SER A 126 -10.02 -4.70 -9.29
CA SER A 126 -10.16 -3.37 -9.90
C SER A 126 -10.83 -2.37 -8.95
N PHE A 127 -10.36 -1.13 -9.03
CA PHE A 127 -10.93 0.04 -8.34
C PHE A 127 -11.14 1.15 -9.38
N GLU A 128 -12.40 1.57 -9.57
CA GLU A 128 -12.84 2.62 -10.49
C GLU A 128 -13.06 3.95 -9.76
#